data_5c2cd342f06c7cbf97c10bbb2508d2b1
#
_entry.id   5c2cd342f06c7cbf97c10bbb2508d2b1
#
_cell.length_a   1.000
_cell.length_b   1.000
_cell.length_c   1.000
_cell.angle_alpha   90.00
_cell.angle_beta   90.00
_cell.angle_gamma   90.00
#
_symmetry.space_group_name_H-M   'P 1'
#
loop_
_entity.id
_entity.type
_entity.pdbx_description
1 polymer ?
#
loop_
_entity_poly.entity_id
_entity_poly.type
_entity_poly.pdbx_seq_one_letter_code
_entity_poly.pdbx_strand_id
1 'polypeptide(L)'
;MSIKQAVCLMILLMVSATTSQAQEPEVARNTCSECHATQKGQLLSPNLRAPTWVEIANTPGVTEAALLVMLTTPHAGMPMFVLSPEQRQQIIDYVLSLKTRT
;
A
#
# COMPACT_ATOMS: atom_id res chain seq x y z
N MET A 1 -17.45 37.18 26.95
CA MET A 1 -16.37 36.25 26.59
C MET A 1 -15.07 37.02 26.55
N SER A 2 -14.10 36.68 27.38
CA SER A 2 -12.80 37.39 27.38
C SER A 2 -11.99 36.95 26.12
N ILE A 3 -11.12 37.83 25.64
CA ILE A 3 -10.22 37.59 24.51
C ILE A 3 -9.41 36.30 24.74
N LYS A 4 -9.02 36.02 25.99
CA LYS A 4 -8.30 34.79 26.37
C LYS A 4 -9.12 33.52 26.18
N GLN A 5 -10.43 33.57 26.40
CA GLN A 5 -11.32 32.42 26.15
C GLN A 5 -11.58 32.19 24.64
N ALA A 6 -11.67 33.28 23.85
CA ALA A 6 -11.80 33.19 22.40
C ALA A 6 -10.55 32.62 21.74
N VAL A 7 -9.35 33.02 22.25
CA VAL A 7 -8.07 32.45 21.73
C VAL A 7 -7.93 30.99 22.09
N CYS A 8 -8.36 30.58 23.31
CA CYS A 8 -8.32 29.16 23.70
C CYS A 8 -9.27 28.30 22.86
N LEU A 9 -10.44 28.83 22.48
CA LEU A 9 -11.42 28.12 21.62
C LEU A 9 -10.92 28.00 20.18
N MET A 10 -10.17 28.99 19.66
CA MET A 10 -9.59 28.93 18.31
C MET A 10 -8.44 27.92 18.20
N ILE A 11 -7.68 27.70 19.28
CA ILE A 11 -6.58 26.74 19.29
C ILE A 11 -7.11 25.28 19.29
N LEU A 12 -8.29 25.05 19.88
CA LEU A 12 -8.92 23.72 19.89
C LEU A 12 -9.52 23.28 18.54
N LEU A 13 -9.68 24.21 17.59
CA LEU A 13 -10.24 23.94 16.26
C LEU A 13 -9.19 23.60 15.20
N MET A 14 -7.91 23.61 15.53
CA MET A 14 -6.85 23.06 14.70
C MET A 14 -6.82 21.54 14.85
N VAL A 15 -7.90 20.89 14.45
CA VAL A 15 -7.92 19.45 14.24
C VAL A 15 -7.00 19.19 13.05
N SER A 16 -5.78 18.78 13.35
CA SER A 16 -4.87 18.29 12.33
C SER A 16 -5.55 17.11 11.62
N ALA A 17 -5.96 17.32 10.37
CA ALA A 17 -6.39 16.24 9.53
C ALA A 17 -5.16 15.34 9.30
N THR A 18 -4.99 14.33 10.15
CA THR A 18 -4.01 13.28 9.92
C THR A 18 -4.48 12.48 8.71
N THR A 19 -3.86 12.72 7.56
CA THR A 19 -4.04 11.83 6.41
C THR A 19 -3.50 10.47 6.79
N SER A 20 -4.39 9.51 7.00
CA SER A 20 -4.01 8.11 7.21
C SER A 20 -3.45 7.58 5.90
N GLN A 21 -2.12 7.47 5.81
CA GLN A 21 -1.50 6.76 4.70
C GLN A 21 -1.58 5.26 4.98
N ALA A 22 -1.94 4.47 3.94
CA ALA A 22 -1.90 3.03 4.03
C ALA A 22 -0.47 2.57 4.34
N GLN A 23 -0.31 1.80 5.41
CA GLN A 23 0.98 1.25 5.83
C GLN A 23 1.26 -0.05 5.08
N GLU A 24 2.54 -0.28 4.76
CA GLU A 24 2.99 -1.55 4.21
C GLU A 24 2.66 -2.69 5.17
N PRO A 25 1.92 -3.73 4.72
CA PRO A 25 1.60 -4.87 5.57
C PRO A 25 2.85 -5.61 6.01
N GLU A 26 2.82 -6.22 7.20
CA GLU A 26 3.94 -7.00 7.72
C GLU A 26 4.34 -8.14 6.77
N VAL A 27 3.37 -8.85 6.19
CA VAL A 27 3.63 -9.92 5.23
C VAL A 27 4.37 -9.41 3.98
N ALA A 28 4.07 -8.22 3.51
CA ALA A 28 4.77 -7.59 2.40
C ALA A 28 6.24 -7.31 2.76
N ARG A 29 6.45 -6.75 3.93
CA ARG A 29 7.77 -6.40 4.47
C ARG A 29 8.66 -7.62 4.71
N ASN A 30 8.08 -8.70 5.23
CA ASN A 30 8.81 -9.89 5.63
C ASN A 30 9.00 -10.90 4.50
N THR A 31 8.16 -10.90 3.48
CA THR A 31 8.14 -11.92 2.43
C THR A 31 8.30 -11.33 1.04
N CYS A 32 7.42 -10.42 0.65
CA CYS A 32 7.36 -9.89 -0.73
C CYS A 32 8.55 -8.98 -1.04
N SER A 33 9.04 -8.25 -0.04
CA SER A 33 10.15 -7.31 -0.19
C SER A 33 11.50 -7.96 -0.50
N GLU A 34 11.63 -9.26 -0.38
CA GLU A 34 12.83 -9.99 -0.81
C GLU A 34 13.04 -9.89 -2.32
N CYS A 35 11.97 -9.81 -3.09
CA CYS A 35 12.01 -9.75 -4.55
C CYS A 35 11.46 -8.45 -5.11
N HIS A 36 10.40 -7.89 -4.51
CA HIS A 36 9.71 -6.69 -5.00
C HIS A 36 10.12 -5.44 -4.23
N ALA A 37 10.21 -4.32 -4.95
CA ALA A 37 10.15 -3.01 -4.32
C ALA A 37 8.69 -2.77 -3.89
N THR A 38 8.42 -2.87 -2.60
CA THR A 38 7.07 -2.80 -2.04
C THR A 38 6.68 -1.40 -1.58
N GLN A 39 7.62 -0.48 -1.48
CA GLN A 39 7.41 0.85 -0.94
C GLN A 39 7.30 1.92 -2.03
N LYS A 40 6.46 2.91 -1.77
CA LYS A 40 6.40 4.12 -2.59
C LYS A 40 7.76 4.82 -2.59
N GLY A 41 8.24 5.21 -3.78
CA GLY A 41 9.54 5.86 -3.94
C GLY A 41 10.71 4.90 -4.10
N GLN A 42 10.54 3.63 -3.89
CA GLN A 42 11.52 2.60 -4.18
C GLN A 42 11.50 2.28 -5.68
N LEU A 43 12.56 2.68 -6.40
CA LEU A 43 12.58 2.67 -7.85
C LEU A 43 12.94 1.33 -8.49
N LEU A 44 13.67 0.49 -7.76
CA LEU A 44 14.14 -0.81 -8.25
C LEU A 44 13.80 -1.91 -7.26
N SER A 45 13.31 -3.03 -7.78
CA SER A 45 13.14 -4.25 -6.99
C SER A 45 14.49 -4.93 -6.74
N PRO A 46 14.68 -5.59 -5.59
CA PRO A 46 15.86 -6.41 -5.35
C PRO A 46 16.07 -7.47 -6.43
N ASN A 47 15.01 -8.11 -6.86
CA ASN A 47 15.00 -8.93 -8.07
C ASN A 47 14.52 -8.05 -9.25
N LEU A 48 15.42 -7.75 -10.18
CA LEU A 48 15.12 -6.87 -11.32
C LEU A 48 14.03 -7.43 -12.26
N ARG A 49 13.74 -8.72 -12.19
CA ARG A 49 12.64 -9.34 -12.95
C ARG A 49 11.28 -9.20 -12.26
N ALA A 50 11.27 -8.88 -10.97
CA ALA A 50 10.05 -8.62 -10.22
C ALA A 50 9.65 -7.17 -10.39
N PRO A 51 8.44 -6.85 -10.88
CA PRO A 51 7.99 -5.48 -10.99
C PRO A 51 7.90 -4.82 -9.62
N THR A 52 8.10 -3.52 -9.57
CA THR A 52 7.81 -2.77 -8.34
C THR A 52 6.30 -2.76 -8.10
N TRP A 53 5.89 -2.65 -6.87
CA TRP A 53 4.46 -2.61 -6.55
C TRP A 53 3.79 -1.33 -7.05
N VAL A 54 4.55 -0.25 -7.20
CA VAL A 54 4.05 0.97 -7.86
C VAL A 54 3.77 0.71 -9.35
N GLU A 55 4.63 -0.02 -10.04
CA GLU A 55 4.40 -0.42 -11.43
C GLU A 55 3.16 -1.32 -11.55
N ILE A 56 3.03 -2.30 -10.67
CA ILE A 56 1.85 -3.18 -10.63
C ILE A 56 0.58 -2.34 -10.43
N ALA A 57 0.57 -1.47 -9.43
CA ALA A 57 -0.58 -0.63 -9.10
C ALA A 57 -1.03 0.25 -10.28
N ASN A 58 -0.08 0.72 -11.08
CA ASN A 58 -0.35 1.62 -12.20
C ASN A 58 -0.48 0.92 -13.55
N THR A 59 -0.39 -0.40 -13.59
CA THR A 59 -0.65 -1.19 -14.80
C THR A 59 -2.13 -1.11 -15.18
N PRO A 60 -2.48 -0.78 -16.42
CA PRO A 60 -3.88 -0.77 -16.85
C PRO A 60 -4.57 -2.10 -16.58
N GLY A 61 -5.80 -2.05 -16.06
CA GLY A 61 -6.59 -3.24 -15.75
C GLY A 61 -6.31 -3.89 -14.40
N VAL A 62 -5.41 -3.35 -13.60
CA VAL A 62 -5.19 -3.83 -12.24
C VAL A 62 -6.33 -3.39 -11.34
N THR A 63 -7.05 -4.39 -10.83
CA THR A 63 -8.18 -4.26 -9.93
C THR A 63 -7.98 -5.17 -8.73
N GLU A 64 -8.82 -5.05 -7.71
CA GLU A 64 -8.85 -5.98 -6.59
C GLU A 64 -8.97 -7.43 -7.05
N ALA A 65 -9.89 -7.71 -7.98
CA ALA A 65 -10.09 -9.06 -8.53
C ALA A 65 -8.85 -9.57 -9.28
N ALA A 66 -8.20 -8.72 -10.08
CA ALA A 66 -6.98 -9.09 -10.79
C ALA A 66 -5.84 -9.43 -9.82
N LEU A 67 -5.66 -8.64 -8.77
CA LEU A 67 -4.65 -8.89 -7.74
C LEU A 67 -4.95 -10.18 -6.97
N LEU A 68 -6.21 -10.45 -6.66
CA LEU A 68 -6.60 -11.71 -6.02
C LEU A 68 -6.23 -12.92 -6.89
N VAL A 69 -6.48 -12.85 -8.18
CA VAL A 69 -6.08 -13.91 -9.13
C VAL A 69 -4.56 -14.09 -9.12
N MET A 70 -3.80 -13.00 -9.18
CA MET A 70 -2.33 -13.07 -9.17
C MET A 70 -1.76 -13.67 -7.88
N LEU A 71 -2.39 -13.42 -6.74
CA LEU A 71 -1.95 -13.96 -5.45
C LEU A 71 -2.39 -15.41 -5.21
N THR A 72 -3.33 -15.93 -5.96
CA THR A 72 -3.90 -17.26 -5.79
C THR A 72 -3.64 -18.21 -6.97
N THR A 73 -2.96 -17.73 -8.00
CA THR A 73 -2.66 -18.49 -9.21
C THR A 73 -1.14 -18.56 -9.42
N PRO A 74 -0.58 -19.74 -9.75
CA PRO A 74 0.84 -19.82 -10.08
C PRO A 74 1.19 -18.96 -11.28
N HIS A 75 2.31 -18.24 -11.20
CA HIS A 75 2.88 -17.52 -12.33
C HIS A 75 4.41 -17.59 -12.32
N ALA A 76 5.00 -17.46 -13.51
CA ALA A 76 6.42 -17.69 -13.71
C ALA A 76 7.28 -16.76 -12.84
N GLY A 77 8.30 -17.34 -12.21
CA GLY A 77 9.31 -16.59 -11.46
C GLY A 77 8.91 -16.16 -10.06
N MET A 78 7.66 -16.37 -9.65
CA MET A 78 7.18 -16.06 -8.30
C MET A 78 6.71 -17.32 -7.58
N PRO A 79 7.27 -17.62 -6.39
CA PRO A 79 6.78 -18.75 -5.60
C PRO A 79 5.32 -18.54 -5.15
N MET A 80 4.58 -19.63 -5.02
CA MET A 80 3.26 -19.60 -4.38
C MET A 80 3.43 -19.53 -2.87
N PHE A 81 2.91 -18.47 -2.27
CA PHE A 81 2.86 -18.32 -0.82
C PHE A 81 1.48 -18.68 -0.30
N VAL A 82 1.44 -19.40 0.81
CA VAL A 82 0.18 -19.66 1.53
C VAL A 82 -0.16 -18.44 2.36
N LEU A 83 -1.10 -17.65 1.89
CA LEU A 83 -1.56 -16.42 2.52
C LEU A 83 -2.95 -16.64 3.13
N SER A 84 -3.17 -16.11 4.33
CA SER A 84 -4.53 -16.04 4.88
C SER A 84 -5.39 -15.07 4.05
N PRO A 85 -6.72 -15.18 4.09
CA PRO A 85 -7.60 -14.20 3.45
C PRO A 85 -7.30 -12.76 3.89
N GLU A 86 -6.99 -12.55 5.17
CA GLU A 86 -6.66 -11.24 5.71
C GLU A 86 -5.33 -10.71 5.14
N GLN A 87 -4.32 -11.55 5.04
CA GLN A 87 -3.04 -11.16 4.44
C GLN A 87 -3.19 -10.78 2.97
N ARG A 88 -3.96 -11.56 2.21
CA ARG A 88 -4.25 -11.23 0.82
C ARG A 88 -4.95 -9.88 0.69
N GLN A 89 -5.95 -9.63 1.52
CA GLN A 89 -6.68 -8.37 1.48
C GLN A 89 -5.79 -7.19 1.86
N GLN A 90 -4.94 -7.35 2.87
CA GLN A 90 -3.96 -6.31 3.25
C GLN A 90 -3.00 -5.98 2.10
N ILE A 91 -2.51 -6.99 1.40
CA ILE A 91 -1.64 -6.79 0.24
C ILE A 91 -2.39 -6.06 -0.88
N ILE A 92 -3.58 -6.50 -1.21
CA ILE A 92 -4.42 -5.91 -2.27
C ILE A 92 -4.70 -4.43 -1.96
N ASP A 93 -5.18 -4.14 -0.77
CA ASP A 93 -5.51 -2.77 -0.36
C ASP A 93 -4.27 -1.87 -0.41
N TYR A 94 -3.14 -2.37 0.04
CA TYR A 94 -1.89 -1.62 0.02
C TYR A 94 -1.40 -1.36 -1.40
N VAL A 95 -1.38 -2.38 -2.27
CA VAL A 95 -0.99 -2.21 -3.68
C VAL A 95 -1.89 -1.17 -4.36
N LEU A 96 -3.20 -1.26 -4.19
CA LEU A 96 -4.14 -0.29 -4.78
C LEU A 96 -3.92 1.13 -4.25
N SER A 97 -3.45 1.26 -3.02
CA SER A 97 -3.10 2.57 -2.43
C SER A 97 -1.90 3.23 -3.10
N LEU A 98 -1.05 2.46 -3.78
CA LEU A 98 0.13 2.96 -4.50
C LEU A 98 -0.21 3.50 -5.89
N LYS A 99 -1.45 3.38 -6.31
CA LYS A 99 -1.90 3.89 -7.60
C LYS A 99 -1.82 5.41 -7.61
N THR A 100 -1.11 5.96 -8.61
CA THR A 100 -1.03 7.40 -8.79
C THR A 100 -2.32 7.92 -9.41
N ARG A 101 -2.80 9.06 -8.91
CA ARG A 101 -3.94 9.74 -9.53
C ARG A 101 -3.46 10.46 -10.79
N THR A 102 -4.10 10.17 -11.87
CA THR A 102 -3.95 10.95 -13.11
C THR A 102 -5.06 11.98 -13.20
#